data_2fbe23b4f99a68c77952962605532925
#
_entry.id   2fbe23b4f99a68c77952962605532925
#
_cell.length_a   1.000
_cell.length_b   1.000
_cell.length_c   1.000
_cell.angle_alpha   90.00
_cell.angle_beta   90.00
_cell.angle_gamma   90.00
#
_symmetry.space_group_name_H-M   'P 1'
#
loop_
_entity.id
_entity.type
_entity.pdbx_description
1 polymer ?
#
loop_
_entity_poly.entity_id
_entity_poly.type
_entity_poly.pdbx_seq_one_letter_code
_entity_poly.pdbx_strand_id
1 'polypeptide(L)'
;MDDDLDARIRSGKALSESMGGFHVTGWDAGRKALKAAFTVRREYCHTNGSIAQGGFITAWLDAAMAHAVLHDTAHAQTVFSLEIKVSFYEKVGPGEGWVEGRVIRRGKRVAFLEAALYNPDGKLAAEATSTGLLADM
;
A
#
# COMPACT_ATOMS: atom_id res chain seq x y z
N MET A 1 13.14 -26.57 -0.85
CA MET A 1 12.61 -25.29 -0.53
C MET A 1 12.74 -25.04 0.93
N ASP A 2 13.16 -23.93 1.22
CA ASP A 2 13.52 -23.58 2.51
C ASP A 2 12.31 -23.13 3.36
N ASP A 3 12.34 -23.54 4.61
CA ASP A 3 11.30 -23.22 5.57
C ASP A 3 11.13 -21.70 5.75
N ASP A 4 12.21 -20.95 5.56
CA ASP A 4 12.20 -19.50 5.68
C ASP A 4 11.36 -18.84 4.55
N LEU A 5 11.49 -19.36 3.33
CA LEU A 5 10.67 -18.85 2.21
C LEU A 5 9.19 -19.16 2.42
N ASP A 6 8.87 -20.37 2.87
CA ASP A 6 7.49 -20.73 3.17
C ASP A 6 6.91 -19.87 4.29
N ALA A 7 7.71 -19.58 5.33
CA ALA A 7 7.31 -18.70 6.43
C ALA A 7 7.04 -17.28 5.93
N ARG A 8 7.87 -16.76 5.03
CA ARG A 8 7.67 -15.42 4.45
C ARG A 8 6.40 -15.35 3.61
N ILE A 9 6.14 -16.37 2.80
CA ILE A 9 4.93 -16.43 1.97
C ILE A 9 3.69 -16.45 2.84
N ARG A 10 3.66 -17.29 3.89
CA ARG A 10 2.53 -17.35 4.83
C ARG A 10 2.34 -16.02 5.55
N SER A 11 3.41 -15.38 5.99
CA SER A 11 3.37 -14.10 6.68
C SER A 11 2.79 -13.00 5.79
N GLY A 12 3.26 -12.92 4.54
CA GLY A 12 2.75 -11.94 3.58
C GLY A 12 1.29 -12.16 3.25
N LYS A 13 0.87 -13.40 3.13
CA LYS A 13 -0.54 -13.75 2.86
C LYS A 13 -1.42 -13.39 4.04
N ALA A 14 -0.99 -13.69 5.26
CA ALA A 14 -1.74 -13.36 6.46
C ALA A 14 -1.90 -11.85 6.62
N LEU A 15 -0.85 -11.09 6.36
CA LEU A 15 -0.90 -9.62 6.40
C LEU A 15 -1.88 -9.09 5.36
N SER A 16 -1.80 -9.58 4.13
CA SER A 16 -2.70 -9.18 3.05
C SER A 16 -4.16 -9.44 3.43
N GLU A 17 -4.47 -10.60 3.99
CA GLU A 17 -5.83 -10.93 4.41
C GLU A 17 -6.32 -9.99 5.50
N SER A 18 -5.46 -9.61 6.45
CA SER A 18 -5.81 -8.68 7.53
C SER A 18 -6.05 -7.26 7.01
N MET A 19 -5.68 -6.98 5.78
CA MET A 19 -5.83 -5.69 5.12
C MET A 19 -6.85 -5.76 3.98
N GLY A 20 -7.91 -6.55 4.15
CA GLY A 20 -8.97 -6.66 3.15
C GLY A 20 -8.55 -7.37 1.88
N GLY A 21 -7.59 -8.29 1.96
CA GLY A 21 -7.11 -9.02 0.80
C GLY A 21 -6.32 -8.13 -0.16
N PHE A 22 -5.55 -7.20 0.37
CA PHE A 22 -4.70 -6.33 -0.45
C PHE A 22 -3.89 -7.15 -1.44
N HIS A 23 -4.00 -6.83 -2.72
CA HIS A 23 -3.27 -7.54 -3.77
C HIS A 23 -2.93 -6.60 -4.92
N VAL A 24 -1.77 -6.85 -5.53
CA VAL A 24 -1.29 -6.06 -6.66
C VAL A 24 -2.06 -6.44 -7.91
N THR A 25 -2.56 -5.45 -8.63
CA THR A 25 -3.33 -5.63 -9.87
C THR A 25 -2.58 -5.18 -11.11
N GLY A 26 -1.53 -4.37 -10.97
CA GLY A 26 -0.76 -3.92 -12.12
C GLY A 26 0.51 -3.19 -11.75
N TRP A 27 1.44 -3.14 -12.69
CA TRP A 27 2.70 -2.41 -12.57
C TRP A 27 3.02 -1.72 -13.91
N ASP A 28 3.28 -0.43 -13.84
CA ASP A 28 3.71 0.38 -14.98
C ASP A 28 5.18 0.76 -14.77
N ALA A 29 6.08 0.07 -15.46
CA ALA A 29 7.51 0.28 -15.29
C ALA A 29 7.96 1.68 -15.75
N GLY A 30 7.29 2.25 -16.74
CA GLY A 30 7.62 3.58 -17.25
C GLY A 30 7.34 4.69 -16.26
N ARG A 31 6.24 4.58 -15.53
CA ARG A 31 5.85 5.53 -14.49
C ARG A 31 6.32 5.12 -13.09
N LYS A 32 6.86 3.91 -12.95
CA LYS A 32 7.19 3.30 -11.64
C LYS A 32 5.99 3.30 -10.71
N ALA A 33 4.83 2.96 -11.26
CA ALA A 33 3.55 3.02 -10.57
C ALA A 33 2.92 1.63 -10.45
N LEU A 34 2.49 1.31 -9.24
CA LEU A 34 1.86 0.05 -8.91
C LEU A 34 0.40 0.30 -8.55
N LYS A 35 -0.48 -0.56 -9.05
CA LYS A 35 -1.88 -0.57 -8.64
C LYS A 35 -2.16 -1.80 -7.78
N ALA A 36 -3.01 -1.61 -6.78
CA ALA A 36 -3.45 -2.68 -5.90
C ALA A 36 -4.91 -2.45 -5.53
N ALA A 37 -5.61 -3.51 -5.21
CA ALA A 37 -7.00 -3.49 -4.79
C ALA A 37 -7.16 -4.12 -3.41
N PHE A 38 -8.23 -3.73 -2.73
CA PHE A 38 -8.54 -4.22 -1.38
C PHE A 38 -10.03 -4.09 -1.14
N THR A 39 -10.53 -4.88 -0.19
CA THR A 39 -11.91 -4.77 0.25
C THR A 39 -11.94 -4.04 1.59
N VAL A 40 -12.71 -2.96 1.67
CA VAL A 40 -12.98 -2.28 2.93
C VAL A 40 -14.08 -3.04 3.64
N ARG A 41 -13.76 -3.68 4.77
CA ARG A 41 -14.71 -4.42 5.57
C ARG A 41 -15.33 -3.54 6.63
N ARG A 42 -16.55 -3.87 7.06
CA ARG A 42 -17.23 -3.10 8.10
C ARG A 42 -16.42 -3.01 9.40
N GLU A 43 -15.71 -4.09 9.75
CA GLU A 43 -14.89 -4.14 10.97
C GLU A 43 -13.70 -3.18 10.95
N TYR A 44 -13.34 -2.64 9.77
CA TYR A 44 -12.30 -1.61 9.66
C TYR A 44 -12.85 -0.19 9.84
N CYS A 45 -14.17 -0.08 10.01
CA CYS A 45 -14.87 1.20 9.98
C CYS A 45 -15.44 1.57 11.34
N HIS A 46 -15.39 2.87 11.65
CA HIS A 46 -16.13 3.46 12.76
C HIS A 46 -17.47 4.01 12.27
N THR A 47 -18.20 4.68 13.12
CA THR A 47 -19.50 5.33 12.80
C THR A 47 -20.47 4.30 12.18
N ASN A 48 -20.81 3.30 13.00
CA ASN A 48 -21.71 2.21 12.62
C ASN A 48 -21.22 1.42 11.39
N GLY A 49 -19.90 1.28 11.25
CA GLY A 49 -19.29 0.50 10.17
C GLY A 49 -19.35 1.20 8.81
N SER A 50 -19.41 2.53 8.79
CA SER A 50 -19.59 3.27 7.53
C SER A 50 -18.36 4.04 7.06
N ILE A 51 -17.38 4.30 7.93
CA ILE A 51 -16.21 5.12 7.58
C ILE A 51 -14.94 4.40 8.03
N ALA A 52 -14.10 4.02 7.08
CA ALA A 52 -12.83 3.35 7.38
C ALA A 52 -11.96 4.20 8.29
N GLN A 53 -11.42 3.56 9.31
CA GLN A 53 -10.51 4.22 10.24
C GLN A 53 -9.22 4.60 9.52
N GLY A 54 -8.71 5.80 9.81
CA GLY A 54 -7.58 6.38 9.08
C GLY A 54 -6.31 5.53 9.10
N GLY A 55 -6.13 4.70 10.12
CA GLY A 55 -5.00 3.77 10.18
C GLY A 55 -5.06 2.71 9.09
N PHE A 56 -6.25 2.22 8.73
CA PHE A 56 -6.39 1.28 7.62
C PHE A 56 -6.08 1.95 6.29
N ILE A 57 -6.58 3.17 6.08
CA ILE A 57 -6.30 3.94 4.87
C ILE A 57 -4.79 4.16 4.74
N THR A 58 -4.12 4.54 5.82
CA THR A 58 -2.68 4.72 5.87
C THR A 58 -1.94 3.41 5.56
N ALA A 59 -2.43 2.28 6.08
CA ALA A 59 -1.83 0.98 5.81
C ALA A 59 -1.89 0.61 4.33
N TRP A 60 -3.01 0.86 3.65
CA TRP A 60 -3.13 0.59 2.22
C TRP A 60 -2.23 1.50 1.39
N LEU A 61 -2.13 2.78 1.76
CA LEU A 61 -1.21 3.71 1.09
C LEU A 61 0.24 3.27 1.28
N ASP A 62 0.62 2.93 2.50
CA ASP A 62 1.97 2.47 2.84
C ASP A 62 2.33 1.19 2.09
N ALA A 63 1.42 0.21 2.08
CA ALA A 63 1.63 -1.05 1.37
C ALA A 63 1.83 -0.84 -0.13
N ALA A 64 1.07 0.06 -0.74
CA ALA A 64 1.22 0.36 -2.17
C ALA A 64 2.59 0.97 -2.47
N MET A 65 3.05 1.87 -1.62
CA MET A 65 4.39 2.47 -1.79
C MET A 65 5.49 1.44 -1.61
N ALA A 66 5.38 0.57 -0.61
CA ALA A 66 6.36 -0.49 -0.37
C ALA A 66 6.42 -1.48 -1.54
N HIS A 67 5.26 -1.90 -2.06
CA HIS A 67 5.21 -2.80 -3.21
C HIS A 67 5.74 -2.14 -4.49
N ALA A 68 5.59 -0.82 -4.63
CA ALA A 68 6.20 -0.10 -5.74
C ALA A 68 7.72 -0.22 -5.71
N VAL A 69 8.34 -0.12 -4.54
CA VAL A 69 9.78 -0.33 -4.40
C VAL A 69 10.17 -1.78 -4.75
N LEU A 70 9.39 -2.75 -4.28
CA LEU A 70 9.65 -4.15 -4.62
C LEU A 70 9.66 -4.37 -6.13
N HIS A 71 8.66 -3.84 -6.83
CA HIS A 71 8.57 -4.00 -8.29
C HIS A 71 9.67 -3.22 -9.03
N ASP A 72 9.97 -2.00 -8.58
CA ASP A 72 11.00 -1.16 -9.20
C ASP A 72 12.40 -1.76 -9.07
N THR A 73 12.62 -2.57 -8.06
CA THR A 73 13.92 -3.22 -7.81
C THR A 73 13.93 -4.71 -8.18
N ALA A 74 12.91 -5.20 -8.88
CA ALA A 74 12.75 -6.61 -9.21
C ALA A 74 12.87 -7.50 -7.96
N HIS A 75 12.28 -7.05 -6.85
CA HIS A 75 12.25 -7.72 -5.55
C HIS A 75 13.63 -7.84 -4.88
N ALA A 76 14.59 -7.01 -5.29
CA ALA A 76 15.91 -6.98 -4.66
C ALA A 76 15.93 -6.17 -3.35
N GLN A 77 15.03 -5.19 -3.21
CA GLN A 77 14.99 -4.32 -2.05
C GLN A 77 13.58 -4.14 -1.52
N THR A 78 13.47 -3.98 -0.21
CA THR A 78 12.27 -3.50 0.46
C THR A 78 12.53 -2.10 1.01
N VAL A 79 11.54 -1.49 1.65
CA VAL A 79 11.66 -0.15 2.21
C VAL A 79 11.05 -0.11 3.61
N PHE A 80 11.71 0.63 4.51
CA PHE A 80 11.18 0.98 5.82
C PHE A 80 10.80 2.44 5.80
N SER A 81 9.53 2.75 6.08
CA SER A 81 9.06 4.13 6.08
C SER A 81 9.68 4.91 7.23
N LEU A 82 10.33 6.02 6.90
CA LEU A 82 10.90 6.94 7.91
C LEU A 82 9.85 7.95 8.35
N GLU A 83 8.95 8.32 7.47
CA GLU A 83 7.80 9.18 7.74
C GLU A 83 6.76 8.95 6.66
N ILE A 84 5.50 9.20 6.97
CA ILE A 84 4.40 9.18 6.02
C ILE A 84 3.50 10.36 6.35
N LYS A 85 3.23 11.19 5.34
CA LYS A 85 2.23 12.24 5.44
C LYS A 85 1.01 11.81 4.68
N VAL A 86 -0.15 11.81 5.33
CA VAL A 86 -1.42 11.43 4.69
C VAL A 86 -2.38 12.61 4.74
N SER A 87 -3.03 12.88 3.61
CA SER A 87 -4.15 13.84 3.53
C SER A 87 -5.41 13.05 3.20
N PHE A 88 -6.46 13.28 3.97
CA PHE A 88 -7.75 12.61 3.81
C PHE A 88 -8.75 13.60 3.23
N TYR A 89 -9.32 13.28 2.07
CA TYR A 89 -10.22 14.18 1.34
C TYR A 89 -11.68 13.74 1.40
N GLU A 90 -11.92 12.43 1.29
CA GLU A 90 -13.24 11.84 1.23
C GLU A 90 -13.31 10.62 2.14
N LYS A 91 -14.51 10.33 2.67
CA LYS A 91 -14.69 9.10 3.45
C LYS A 91 -14.56 7.86 2.55
N VAL A 92 -14.12 6.77 3.15
CA VAL A 92 -14.00 5.47 2.49
C VAL A 92 -14.92 4.50 3.23
N GLY A 93 -16.01 4.10 2.59
CA GLY A 93 -16.96 3.15 3.17
C GLY A 93 -16.67 1.72 2.74
N PRO A 94 -17.47 0.75 3.25
CA PRO A 94 -17.34 -0.66 2.86
C PRO A 94 -17.47 -0.87 1.36
N GLY A 95 -16.69 -1.80 0.82
CA GLY A 95 -16.68 -2.14 -0.59
C GLY A 95 -15.26 -2.22 -1.14
N GLU A 96 -15.14 -2.35 -2.45
CA GLU A 96 -13.86 -2.48 -3.13
C GLU A 96 -13.25 -1.11 -3.40
N GLY A 97 -12.05 -0.88 -2.85
CA GLY A 97 -11.24 0.29 -3.17
C GLY A 97 -9.98 -0.09 -3.91
N TRP A 98 -9.25 0.91 -4.37
CA TRP A 98 -7.97 0.66 -5.01
C TRP A 98 -7.00 1.80 -4.72
N VAL A 99 -5.71 1.52 -4.90
CA VAL A 99 -4.63 2.43 -4.55
C VAL A 99 -3.53 2.34 -5.59
N GLU A 100 -2.90 3.46 -5.88
CA GLU A 100 -1.72 3.52 -6.74
C GLU A 100 -0.55 4.02 -5.90
N GLY A 101 0.53 3.24 -5.85
CA GLY A 101 1.79 3.65 -5.23
C GLY A 101 2.83 3.90 -6.29
N ARG A 102 3.67 4.91 -6.10
CA ARG A 102 4.64 5.28 -7.11
C ARG A 102 5.98 5.65 -6.49
N VAL A 103 7.06 5.22 -7.13
CA VAL A 103 8.41 5.64 -6.79
C VAL A 103 8.68 6.97 -7.52
N ILE A 104 8.79 8.06 -6.75
CA ILE A 104 9.13 9.36 -7.32
C ILE A 104 10.61 9.38 -7.67
N ARG A 105 11.44 8.95 -6.72
CA ARG A 105 12.89 8.88 -6.90
C ARG A 105 13.48 7.85 -5.94
N ARG A 106 14.39 7.05 -6.44
CA ARG A 106 15.09 6.05 -5.65
C ARG A 106 16.60 6.29 -5.75
N GLY A 107 17.23 6.57 -4.59
CA GLY A 107 18.67 6.68 -4.48
C GLY A 107 19.29 5.35 -4.02
N LYS A 108 20.48 5.42 -3.46
CA LYS A 108 21.17 4.23 -2.95
C LYS A 108 20.57 3.75 -1.63
N ARG A 109 20.15 4.67 -0.77
CA ARG A 109 19.68 4.35 0.58
C ARG A 109 18.26 4.79 0.85
N VAL A 110 17.77 5.78 0.12
CA VAL A 110 16.50 6.46 0.39
C VAL A 110 15.66 6.49 -0.86
N ALA A 111 14.37 6.27 -0.69
CA ALA A 111 13.39 6.41 -1.75
C ALA A 111 12.35 7.45 -1.35
N PHE A 112 11.93 8.26 -2.32
CA PHE A 112 10.83 9.21 -2.17
C PHE A 112 9.62 8.63 -2.90
N LEU A 113 8.50 8.52 -2.20
CA LEU A 113 7.34 7.75 -2.62
C LEU A 113 6.08 8.58 -2.51
N GLU A 114 5.07 8.22 -3.30
CA GLU A 114 3.74 8.79 -3.18
C GLU A 114 2.68 7.72 -3.43
N ALA A 115 1.47 7.97 -2.96
CA ALA A 115 0.35 7.09 -3.21
C ALA A 115 -0.95 7.86 -3.24
N ALA A 116 -1.93 7.34 -3.98
CA ALA A 116 -3.28 7.88 -4.08
C ALA A 116 -4.27 6.73 -3.91
N LEU A 117 -5.27 6.93 -3.05
CA LEU A 117 -6.27 5.92 -2.73
C LEU A 117 -7.65 6.39 -3.17
N TYR A 118 -8.39 5.49 -3.80
CA TYR A 118 -9.72 5.74 -4.34
C TYR A 118 -10.75 4.89 -3.60
N ASN A 119 -11.86 5.51 -3.22
CA ASN A 119 -12.91 4.82 -2.50
C ASN A 119 -13.78 3.96 -3.44
N PRO A 120 -14.71 3.14 -2.89
CA PRO A 120 -15.57 2.31 -3.73
C PRO A 120 -16.44 3.08 -4.74
N ASP A 121 -16.65 4.37 -4.53
CA ASP A 121 -17.35 5.22 -5.50
C ASP A 121 -16.43 5.74 -6.60
N GLY A 122 -15.15 5.40 -6.57
CA GLY A 122 -14.18 5.83 -7.56
C GLY A 122 -13.62 7.22 -7.34
N LYS A 123 -13.86 7.83 -6.17
CA LYS A 123 -13.36 9.16 -5.86
C LYS A 123 -11.99 9.08 -5.19
N LEU A 124 -11.11 10.03 -5.51
CA LEU A 124 -9.85 10.20 -4.80
C LEU A 124 -10.15 10.55 -3.35
N ALA A 125 -9.83 9.64 -2.45
CA ALA A 125 -10.19 9.75 -1.04
C ALA A 125 -9.02 10.16 -0.15
N ALA A 126 -7.81 9.79 -0.51
CA ALA A 126 -6.62 10.11 0.29
C ALA A 126 -5.37 10.08 -0.59
N GLU A 127 -4.38 10.87 -0.17
CA GLU A 127 -3.06 10.84 -0.80
C GLU A 127 -1.98 10.81 0.27
N ALA A 128 -0.83 10.24 -0.08
CA ALA A 128 0.30 10.17 0.83
C ALA A 128 1.60 10.47 0.11
N THR A 129 2.54 11.01 0.87
CA THR A 129 3.95 11.06 0.49
C THR A 129 4.75 10.41 1.60
N SER A 130 5.86 9.79 1.24
CA SER A 130 6.69 9.09 2.20
C SER A 130 8.15 9.15 1.77
N THR A 131 9.02 9.15 2.76
CA THR A 131 10.45 8.91 2.59
C THR A 131 10.75 7.58 3.27
N GLY A 132 11.43 6.69 2.57
CA GLY A 132 11.74 5.37 3.09
C GLY A 132 13.21 5.02 3.00
N LEU A 133 13.65 4.18 3.92
CA LEU A 133 15.01 3.64 3.93
C LEU A 133 15.00 2.32 3.19
N LEU A 134 15.84 2.22 2.15
CA LEU A 134 15.96 0.99 1.36
C LEU A 134 16.77 -0.05 2.13
N ALA A 135 16.37 -1.31 2.00
CA ALA A 135 17.08 -2.44 2.59
C ALA A 135 17.06 -3.61 1.60
N ASP A 136 18.16 -4.32 1.54
CA ASP A 136 18.26 -5.51 0.70
C ASP A 136 17.38 -6.64 1.24
N MET A 137 16.78 -7.37 0.31
CA MET A 137 15.95 -8.53 0.66
C MET A 137 16.81 -9.75 0.99
#